data_e3d5cb9b791244edd4e2931a41319757
#
_entry.id   e3d5cb9b791244edd4e2931a41319757
#
_cell.length_a   1.000
_cell.length_b   1.000
_cell.length_c   1.000
_cell.angle_alpha   90.00
_cell.angle_beta   90.00
_cell.angle_gamma   90.00
#
_symmetry.space_group_name_H-M   'P 1'
#
loop_
_entity.id
_entity.type
_entity.pdbx_description
1 polymer ?
#
loop_
_entity_poly.entity_id
_entity_poly.type
_entity_poly.pdbx_seq_one_letter_code
_entity_poly.pdbx_strand_id
1 'polypeptide(L)'
;GADLITFHIEVHPDPVAHAKDLKNMGIKTGISLNPSTDVERVLPYLEHFDLLLVMSVNPGFGGQSFIESVIPKIESARMHIDKHNLSTLIEIDGGIDENRAQRVVDAGVDILVIGSSFFGAADREAFTKQVQSLKR
;
A
#
# COMPACT_ATOMS: atom_id res chain seq x y z
N GLY A 1 -19.35 7.43 -6.45
CA GLY A 1 -19.43 7.23 -5.00
C GLY A 1 -18.14 6.73 -4.36
N ALA A 2 -16.96 6.87 -5.02
CA ALA A 2 -15.69 6.55 -4.39
C ALA A 2 -15.17 7.73 -3.57
N ASP A 3 -14.70 7.47 -2.35
CA ASP A 3 -14.10 8.47 -1.47
C ASP A 3 -12.58 8.59 -1.69
N LEU A 4 -11.95 7.54 -2.22
CA LEU A 4 -10.54 7.46 -2.59
C LEU A 4 -10.39 6.66 -3.88
N ILE A 5 -9.55 7.13 -4.79
CA ILE A 5 -9.19 6.43 -6.03
C ILE A 5 -7.69 6.26 -6.08
N THR A 6 -7.25 5.01 -6.27
CA THR A 6 -5.84 4.65 -6.45
C THR A 6 -5.57 4.26 -7.90
N PHE A 7 -4.47 4.73 -8.46
CA PHE A 7 -4.03 4.37 -9.81
C PHE A 7 -2.53 4.06 -9.84
N HIS A 8 -2.13 3.27 -10.83
CA HIS A 8 -0.75 2.83 -10.97
C HIS A 8 0.15 3.87 -11.61
N ILE A 9 1.33 4.11 -11.02
CA ILE A 9 2.35 5.03 -11.58
C ILE A 9 2.80 4.63 -12.98
N GLU A 10 2.76 3.35 -13.28
CA GLU A 10 3.22 2.79 -14.55
C GLU A 10 2.38 3.22 -15.76
N VAL A 11 1.12 3.59 -15.53
CA VAL A 11 0.17 3.92 -16.61
C VAL A 11 -0.16 5.41 -16.72
N HIS A 12 0.35 6.24 -15.80
CA HIS A 12 0.10 7.67 -15.82
C HIS A 12 1.37 8.48 -16.06
N PRO A 13 1.47 9.18 -17.21
CA PRO A 13 2.67 10.00 -17.53
C PRO A 13 2.78 11.25 -16.64
N ASP A 14 1.65 11.80 -16.17
CA ASP A 14 1.57 12.93 -15.25
C ASP A 14 0.66 12.60 -14.06
N PRO A 15 1.20 11.93 -13.02
CA PRO A 15 0.40 11.52 -11.87
C PRO A 15 -0.08 12.71 -11.03
N VAL A 16 0.64 13.83 -11.03
CA VAL A 16 0.27 15.01 -10.23
C VAL A 16 -0.93 15.72 -10.83
N ALA A 17 -0.98 15.89 -12.16
CA ALA A 17 -2.14 16.47 -12.82
C ALA A 17 -3.39 15.64 -12.57
N HIS A 18 -3.29 14.31 -12.70
CA HIS A 18 -4.42 13.41 -12.44
C HIS A 18 -4.89 13.46 -10.98
N ALA A 19 -3.96 13.51 -10.02
CA ALA A 19 -4.29 13.67 -8.61
C ALA A 19 -5.04 14.98 -8.34
N LYS A 20 -4.62 16.10 -8.97
CA LYS A 20 -5.31 17.39 -8.85
C LYS A 20 -6.74 17.33 -9.37
N ASP A 21 -6.95 16.70 -10.51
CA ASP A 21 -8.30 16.56 -11.09
C ASP A 21 -9.24 15.80 -10.14
N LEU A 22 -8.77 14.69 -9.54
CA LEU A 22 -9.54 13.93 -8.56
C LEU A 22 -9.82 14.76 -7.28
N LYS A 23 -8.82 15.47 -6.78
CA LYS A 23 -8.97 16.34 -5.60
C LYS A 23 -9.97 17.48 -5.84
N ASN A 24 -10.01 18.04 -7.04
CA ASN A 24 -11.02 19.06 -7.44
C ASN A 24 -12.45 18.49 -7.42
N MET A 25 -12.61 17.17 -7.54
CA MET A 25 -13.90 16.46 -7.40
C MET A 25 -14.21 16.07 -5.94
N GLY A 26 -13.34 16.43 -4.98
CA GLY A 26 -13.50 16.07 -3.57
C GLY A 26 -13.07 14.62 -3.25
N ILE A 27 -12.32 13.96 -4.13
CA ILE A 27 -11.90 12.56 -4.00
C ILE A 27 -10.45 12.52 -3.50
N LYS A 28 -10.17 11.69 -2.48
CA LYS A 28 -8.81 11.38 -2.05
C LYS A 28 -8.08 10.58 -3.11
N THR A 29 -6.75 10.70 -3.14
CA THR A 29 -5.92 10.10 -4.18
C THR A 29 -4.89 9.14 -3.62
N GLY A 30 -4.80 7.97 -4.24
CA GLY A 30 -3.74 7.00 -4.01
C GLY A 30 -2.91 6.77 -5.27
N ILE A 31 -1.63 6.49 -5.06
CA ILE A 31 -0.73 6.04 -6.12
C ILE A 31 -0.22 4.66 -5.79
N SER A 32 -0.17 3.77 -6.77
CA SER A 32 0.37 2.42 -6.56
C SER A 32 1.55 2.12 -7.46
N LEU A 33 2.37 1.16 -7.03
CA LEU A 33 3.49 0.63 -7.80
C LEU A 33 3.51 -0.89 -7.75
N ASN A 34 3.93 -1.48 -8.87
CA ASN A 34 4.16 -2.92 -8.99
C ASN A 34 5.44 -3.36 -8.25
N PRO A 35 5.58 -4.65 -7.92
CA PRO A 35 6.78 -5.16 -7.26
C PRO A 35 8.08 -4.90 -8.03
N SER A 36 8.02 -4.85 -9.36
CA SER A 36 9.17 -4.57 -10.23
C SER A 36 9.50 -3.09 -10.40
N THR A 37 8.63 -2.19 -9.94
CA THR A 37 8.81 -0.73 -10.10
C THR A 37 9.61 -0.19 -8.92
N ASP A 38 10.65 0.62 -9.20
CA ASP A 38 11.45 1.25 -8.16
C ASP A 38 10.64 2.30 -7.42
N VAL A 39 10.78 2.34 -6.08
CA VAL A 39 10.03 3.25 -5.22
C VAL A 39 10.40 4.72 -5.46
N GLU A 40 11.62 4.98 -5.91
CA GLU A 40 12.12 6.30 -6.28
C GLU A 40 11.26 6.99 -7.34
N ARG A 41 10.50 6.22 -8.14
CA ARG A 41 9.56 6.78 -9.11
C ARG A 41 8.36 7.47 -8.48
N VAL A 42 7.97 7.11 -7.26
CA VAL A 42 6.81 7.70 -6.57
C VAL A 42 7.19 8.68 -5.48
N LEU A 43 8.36 8.52 -4.83
CA LEU A 43 8.78 9.39 -3.72
C LEU A 43 8.63 10.90 -3.99
N PRO A 44 9.05 11.43 -5.17
CA PRO A 44 8.94 12.86 -5.43
C PRO A 44 7.51 13.40 -5.49
N TYR A 45 6.52 12.52 -5.60
CA TYR A 45 5.11 12.89 -5.79
C TYR A 45 4.26 12.65 -4.55
N LEU A 46 4.78 11.97 -3.50
CA LEU A 46 3.99 11.53 -2.36
C LEU A 46 3.26 12.66 -1.62
N GLU A 47 3.79 13.87 -1.64
CA GLU A 47 3.12 15.06 -1.07
C GLU A 47 1.75 15.36 -1.73
N HIS A 48 1.52 14.84 -2.93
CA HIS A 48 0.27 15.02 -3.66
C HIS A 48 -0.74 13.90 -3.43
N PHE A 49 -0.38 12.86 -2.66
CA PHE A 49 -1.19 11.66 -2.48
C PHE A 49 -1.53 11.39 -1.02
N ASP A 50 -2.75 10.93 -0.78
CA ASP A 50 -3.22 10.52 0.55
C ASP A 50 -2.80 9.08 0.87
N LEU A 51 -2.49 8.27 -0.16
CA LEU A 51 -2.17 6.85 -0.04
C LEU A 51 -1.07 6.44 -1.04
N LEU A 52 -0.12 5.62 -0.57
CA LEU A 52 0.80 4.84 -1.38
C LEU A 52 0.46 3.36 -1.24
N LEU A 53 0.01 2.72 -2.32
CA LEU A 53 -0.21 1.27 -2.37
C LEU A 53 1.00 0.56 -2.95
N VAL A 54 1.65 -0.27 -2.16
CA VAL A 54 2.75 -1.14 -2.60
C VAL A 54 2.19 -2.52 -2.92
N MET A 55 2.23 -2.91 -4.20
CA MET A 55 1.86 -4.27 -4.59
C MET A 55 2.97 -5.25 -4.19
N SER A 56 2.61 -6.31 -3.49
CA SER A 56 3.53 -7.38 -3.06
C SER A 56 3.34 -8.70 -3.80
N VAL A 57 2.54 -8.68 -4.86
CA VAL A 57 2.38 -9.75 -5.86
C VAL A 57 2.33 -9.13 -7.24
N ASN A 58 2.61 -9.91 -8.28
CA ASN A 58 2.45 -9.43 -9.65
C ASN A 58 0.97 -9.30 -10.03
N PRO A 59 0.59 -8.35 -10.91
CA PRO A 59 -0.77 -8.25 -11.40
C PRO A 59 -1.25 -9.54 -12.08
N GLY A 60 -2.53 -9.90 -11.85
CA GLY A 60 -3.15 -10.99 -12.61
C GLY A 60 -4.16 -11.82 -11.83
N PHE A 61 -3.79 -12.50 -10.75
CA PHE A 61 -4.68 -13.39 -10.01
C PHE A 61 -4.37 -13.40 -8.51
N GLY A 62 -5.37 -13.78 -7.71
CA GLY A 62 -5.24 -13.89 -6.25
C GLY A 62 -4.45 -15.13 -5.81
N GLY A 63 -4.08 -15.18 -4.51
CA GLY A 63 -3.42 -16.35 -3.92
C GLY A 63 -1.94 -16.53 -4.30
N GLN A 64 -1.31 -15.50 -4.85
CA GLN A 64 0.12 -15.51 -5.16
C GLN A 64 0.97 -15.39 -3.90
N SER A 65 2.21 -15.89 -3.99
CA SER A 65 3.20 -15.74 -2.93
C SER A 65 3.69 -14.29 -2.81
N PHE A 66 3.88 -13.85 -1.58
CA PHE A 66 4.45 -12.55 -1.26
C PHE A 66 5.87 -12.37 -1.84
N ILE A 67 6.12 -11.23 -2.43
CA ILE A 67 7.42 -10.86 -3.01
C ILE A 67 8.23 -10.07 -1.97
N GLU A 68 9.23 -10.70 -1.38
CA GLU A 68 10.03 -10.17 -0.27
C GLU A 68 10.78 -8.87 -0.60
N SER A 69 11.15 -8.67 -1.88
CA SER A 69 11.90 -7.48 -2.31
C SER A 69 11.12 -6.17 -2.20
N VAL A 70 9.83 -6.20 -1.83
CA VAL A 70 9.05 -4.97 -1.59
C VAL A 70 9.31 -4.38 -0.21
N ILE A 71 9.81 -5.15 0.77
CA ILE A 71 10.08 -4.65 2.13
C ILE A 71 11.01 -3.43 2.12
N PRO A 72 12.19 -3.44 1.48
CA PRO A 72 13.05 -2.26 1.42
C PRO A 72 12.38 -1.04 0.77
N LYS A 73 11.41 -1.25 -0.15
CA LYS A 73 10.66 -0.14 -0.77
C LYS A 73 9.71 0.52 0.23
N ILE A 74 9.06 -0.28 1.08
CA ILE A 74 8.19 0.21 2.16
C ILE A 74 9.01 1.03 3.15
N GLU A 75 10.16 0.51 3.58
CA GLU A 75 11.07 1.20 4.50
C GLU A 75 11.56 2.54 3.92
N SER A 76 11.93 2.55 2.63
CA SER A 76 12.35 3.77 1.93
C SER A 76 11.21 4.80 1.83
N ALA A 77 9.99 4.35 1.50
CA ALA A 77 8.81 5.20 1.44
C ALA A 77 8.48 5.78 2.83
N ARG A 78 8.53 4.96 3.89
CA ARG A 78 8.30 5.40 5.27
C ARG A 78 9.31 6.46 5.69
N MET A 79 10.59 6.22 5.46
CA MET A 79 11.65 7.19 5.76
C MET A 79 11.42 8.52 5.02
N HIS A 80 10.98 8.47 3.76
CA HIS A 80 10.68 9.67 2.99
C HIS A 80 9.49 10.44 3.56
N ILE A 81 8.39 9.74 3.88
CA ILE A 81 7.18 10.31 4.48
C ILE A 81 7.51 10.99 5.81
N ASP A 82 8.21 10.30 6.69
CA ASP A 82 8.57 10.80 8.02
C ASP A 82 9.53 12.01 7.92
N LYS A 83 10.54 11.93 7.05
CA LYS A 83 11.51 13.02 6.83
C LYS A 83 10.84 14.31 6.34
N HIS A 84 9.80 14.20 5.51
CA HIS A 84 9.11 15.36 4.93
C HIS A 84 7.81 15.70 5.66
N ASN A 85 7.50 15.03 6.78
CA ASN A 85 6.27 15.19 7.57
C ASN A 85 4.99 15.10 6.72
N LEU A 86 4.95 14.12 5.80
CA LEU A 86 3.78 13.89 4.96
C LEU A 86 2.71 13.10 5.71
N SER A 87 1.45 13.29 5.34
CA SER A 87 0.30 12.55 5.89
C SER A 87 -0.07 11.32 5.07
N THR A 88 0.71 10.97 4.06
CA THR A 88 0.49 9.84 3.17
C THR A 88 0.55 8.53 3.93
N LEU A 89 -0.50 7.70 3.84
CA LEU A 89 -0.53 6.35 4.40
C LEU A 89 0.12 5.35 3.44
N ILE A 90 0.73 4.31 3.98
CA ILE A 90 1.27 3.19 3.19
C ILE A 90 0.34 2.00 3.32
N GLU A 91 -0.16 1.53 2.19
CA GLU A 91 -0.97 0.31 2.05
C GLU A 91 -0.17 -0.77 1.33
N ILE A 92 -0.40 -2.03 1.69
CA ILE A 92 0.17 -3.19 1.01
C ILE A 92 -0.93 -4.15 0.58
N ASP A 93 -0.83 -4.68 -0.64
CA ASP A 93 -1.73 -5.72 -1.15
C ASP A 93 -0.95 -6.85 -1.81
N GLY A 94 -1.21 -8.07 -1.36
CA GLY A 94 -0.73 -9.31 -1.95
C GLY A 94 0.01 -10.24 -1.00
N GLY A 95 -0.53 -11.45 -0.82
CA GLY A 95 0.12 -12.54 -0.09
C GLY A 95 0.37 -12.29 1.40
N ILE A 96 -0.42 -11.40 2.02
CA ILE A 96 -0.31 -11.10 3.46
C ILE A 96 -1.03 -12.19 4.26
N ASP A 97 -0.30 -12.75 5.22
CA ASP A 97 -0.77 -13.71 6.22
C ASP A 97 -0.35 -13.27 7.63
N GLU A 98 -0.70 -14.03 8.64
CA GLU A 98 -0.38 -13.73 10.05
C GLU A 98 1.12 -13.57 10.30
N ASN A 99 1.95 -14.37 9.61
CA ASN A 99 3.42 -14.36 9.81
C ASN A 99 4.07 -13.12 9.18
N ARG A 100 3.49 -12.62 8.08
CA ARG A 100 4.00 -11.46 7.35
C ARG A 100 3.45 -10.15 7.86
N ALA A 101 2.24 -10.18 8.46
CA ALA A 101 1.54 -8.96 8.88
C ALA A 101 2.39 -8.10 9.83
N GLN A 102 2.98 -8.66 10.89
CA GLN A 102 3.85 -7.90 11.80
C GLN A 102 5.06 -7.32 11.08
N ARG A 103 5.69 -8.11 10.22
CA ARG A 103 6.92 -7.69 9.51
C ARG A 103 6.68 -6.49 8.59
N VAL A 104 5.55 -6.45 7.87
CA VAL A 104 5.24 -5.31 7.00
C VAL A 104 4.81 -4.08 7.81
N VAL A 105 4.15 -4.29 8.96
CA VAL A 105 3.85 -3.21 9.92
C VAL A 105 5.14 -2.61 10.47
N ASP A 106 6.11 -3.43 10.88
CA ASP A 106 7.42 -2.99 11.35
C ASP A 106 8.18 -2.20 10.28
N ALA A 107 8.04 -2.58 9.00
CA ALA A 107 8.62 -1.86 7.87
C ALA A 107 7.96 -0.48 7.61
N GLY A 108 6.76 -0.25 8.15
CA GLY A 108 6.10 1.06 8.08
C GLY A 108 4.74 1.10 7.38
N VAL A 109 4.11 -0.06 7.14
CA VAL A 109 2.76 -0.14 6.57
C VAL A 109 1.72 0.30 7.59
N ASP A 110 0.73 1.07 7.13
CA ASP A 110 -0.41 1.55 7.93
C ASP A 110 -1.68 0.73 7.63
N ILE A 111 -1.83 0.21 6.41
CA ILE A 111 -3.03 -0.51 5.95
C ILE A 111 -2.65 -1.84 5.30
N LEU A 112 -3.27 -2.93 5.77
CA LEU A 112 -3.08 -4.28 5.24
C LEU A 112 -4.30 -4.73 4.44
N VAL A 113 -4.12 -5.07 3.15
CA VAL A 113 -5.14 -5.74 2.36
C VAL A 113 -4.93 -7.24 2.45
N ILE A 114 -5.89 -7.93 3.05
CA ILE A 114 -5.82 -9.36 3.32
C ILE A 114 -7.06 -10.05 2.73
N GLY A 115 -6.84 -10.92 1.75
CA GLY A 115 -7.89 -11.68 1.07
C GLY A 115 -7.87 -13.16 1.48
N SER A 116 -7.12 -13.98 0.75
CA SER A 116 -7.13 -15.45 0.88
C SER A 116 -6.84 -15.96 2.29
N SER A 117 -5.94 -15.33 3.01
CA SER A 117 -5.60 -15.71 4.39
C SER A 117 -6.78 -15.50 5.34
N PHE A 118 -7.51 -14.39 5.22
CA PHE A 118 -8.72 -14.14 6.02
C PHE A 118 -9.85 -15.13 5.69
N PHE A 119 -10.13 -15.32 4.40
CA PHE A 119 -11.22 -16.23 3.99
C PHE A 119 -10.90 -17.70 4.27
N GLY A 120 -9.62 -18.08 4.30
CA GLY A 120 -9.13 -19.41 4.66
C GLY A 120 -8.95 -19.66 6.15
N ALA A 121 -9.05 -18.62 7.00
CA ALA A 121 -8.89 -18.76 8.44
C ALA A 121 -10.01 -19.59 9.07
N ALA A 122 -9.66 -20.51 9.96
CA ALA A 122 -10.61 -21.32 10.72
C ALA A 122 -11.47 -20.47 11.67
N ASP A 123 -10.85 -19.45 12.28
CA ASP A 123 -11.51 -18.45 13.13
C ASP A 123 -11.16 -17.04 12.61
N ARG A 124 -12.08 -16.46 11.83
CA ARG A 124 -11.90 -15.13 11.23
C ARG A 124 -11.95 -14.00 12.25
N GLU A 125 -12.68 -14.18 13.35
CA GLU A 125 -12.76 -13.17 14.40
C GLU A 125 -11.42 -13.08 15.16
N ALA A 126 -10.85 -14.23 15.54
CA ALA A 126 -9.54 -14.31 16.17
C ALA A 126 -8.45 -13.73 15.23
N PHE A 127 -8.45 -14.10 13.95
CA PHE A 127 -7.56 -13.58 12.94
C PHE A 127 -7.65 -12.04 12.85
N THR A 128 -8.85 -11.49 12.77
CA THR A 128 -9.06 -10.03 12.69
C THR A 128 -8.53 -9.32 13.94
N LYS A 129 -8.83 -9.83 15.14
CA LYS A 129 -8.33 -9.27 16.40
C LYS A 129 -6.81 -9.28 16.47
N GLN A 130 -6.19 -10.37 16.03
CA GLN A 130 -4.73 -10.50 15.98
C GLN A 130 -4.12 -9.44 15.07
N VAL A 131 -4.60 -9.33 13.82
CA VAL A 131 -4.10 -8.35 12.85
C VAL A 131 -4.31 -6.91 13.35
N GLN A 132 -5.48 -6.59 13.90
CA GLN A 132 -5.78 -5.26 14.44
C GLN A 132 -4.98 -4.91 15.70
N SER A 133 -4.41 -5.88 16.38
CA SER A 133 -3.56 -5.66 17.56
C SER A 133 -2.12 -5.31 17.23
N LEU A 134 -1.71 -5.48 15.96
CA LEU A 134 -0.36 -5.19 15.52
C LEU A 134 -0.02 -3.69 15.69
N LYS A 135 1.19 -3.42 16.09
CA LYS A 135 1.70 -2.05 16.30
C LYS A 135 3.11 -1.94 15.75
N ARG A 136 3.36 -0.81 15.17
CA ARG A 136 4.71 -0.36 14.82
C ARG A 136 5.42 0.19 16.06
#